data_8a39c732fed90299184b0b207125626a
#
_entry.id   8a39c732fed90299184b0b207125626a
#
_cell.length_a   1.000
_cell.length_b   1.000
_cell.length_c   1.000
_cell.angle_alpha   90.00
_cell.angle_beta   90.00
_cell.angle_gamma   90.00
#
_symmetry.space_group_name_H-M   'P 1'
#
loop_
_entity.id
_entity.type
_entity.pdbx_description
1 polymer ?
#
loop_
_entity_poly.entity_id
_entity_poly.type
_entity_poly.pdbx_seq_one_letter_code
_entity_poly.pdbx_strand_id
1 'polypeptide(L)'
;MMIEGQEPQDPAAQVSEAQIAVHWREEENYPPPPAFVAQANAADPAIFDRFREERFPDCFTEYADLLTWDEPWRTVLDTSNPPFWRWFAGGRLNASYNCVDRHAAASPGKTG
;
A
#
# COMPACT_ATOMS: atom_id res chain seq x y z
N MET A 1 38.69 2.37 56.78
CA MET A 1 38.10 3.45 55.94
C MET A 1 38.01 2.83 54.56
N MET A 2 36.84 2.24 54.21
CA MET A 2 36.59 1.63 52.93
C MET A 2 36.11 2.69 51.96
N ILE A 3 36.83 2.87 50.86
CA ILE A 3 36.42 3.70 49.75
C ILE A 3 35.49 2.84 48.88
N GLU A 4 34.18 3.11 48.92
CA GLU A 4 33.24 2.52 47.99
C GLU A 4 33.59 3.00 46.58
N GLY A 5 33.95 2.04 45.73
CA GLY A 5 34.16 2.28 44.33
C GLY A 5 32.83 2.58 43.63
N GLN A 6 32.71 3.82 43.16
CA GLN A 6 31.65 4.24 42.31
C GLN A 6 31.88 3.59 40.92
N GLU A 7 31.05 2.65 40.55
CA GLU A 7 31.04 2.10 39.17
C GLU A 7 30.77 3.24 38.16
N PRO A 8 31.51 3.28 37.05
CA PRO A 8 31.23 4.30 36.03
C PRO A 8 29.85 4.03 35.44
N GLN A 9 28.91 4.95 35.65
CA GLN A 9 27.61 4.94 35.05
C GLN A 9 27.81 5.14 33.53
N ASP A 10 27.39 4.13 32.75
CA ASP A 10 27.33 4.20 31.29
C ASP A 10 26.36 5.32 30.86
N PRO A 11 26.81 6.38 30.17
CA PRO A 11 25.96 7.48 29.74
C PRO A 11 24.91 7.06 28.68
N ALA A 12 25.02 5.85 28.13
CA ALA A 12 24.06 5.30 27.17
C ALA A 12 22.81 4.67 27.84
N ALA A 13 22.82 4.45 29.18
CA ALA A 13 21.82 3.62 29.86
C ALA A 13 20.63 4.42 30.44
N GLN A 14 20.51 5.73 30.23
CA GLN A 14 19.42 6.52 30.82
C GLN A 14 18.67 7.41 29.82
N VAL A 15 18.27 6.83 28.71
CA VAL A 15 17.15 7.42 27.97
C VAL A 15 15.88 7.04 28.74
N SER A 16 15.31 7.98 29.48
CA SER A 16 14.09 7.71 30.25
C SER A 16 12.93 7.39 29.30
N GLU A 17 12.01 6.53 29.75
CA GLU A 17 10.76 6.26 29.00
C GLU A 17 10.03 7.53 28.58
N ALA A 18 10.12 8.59 29.40
CA ALA A 18 9.58 9.91 29.09
C ALA A 18 10.30 10.58 27.88
N GLN A 19 11.60 10.36 27.71
CA GLN A 19 12.34 10.88 26.55
C GLN A 19 12.03 10.08 25.27
N ILE A 20 11.82 8.77 25.41
CA ILE A 20 11.34 7.92 24.30
C ILE A 20 9.92 8.36 23.92
N ALA A 21 9.02 8.57 24.90
CA ALA A 21 7.64 9.01 24.65
C ALA A 21 7.55 10.37 23.93
N VAL A 22 8.52 11.29 24.15
CA VAL A 22 8.57 12.58 23.42
C VAL A 22 8.87 12.39 21.94
N HIS A 23 9.69 11.39 21.58
CA HIS A 23 9.97 11.08 20.17
C HIS A 23 8.83 10.31 19.48
N TRP A 24 7.91 9.73 20.25
CA TRP A 24 6.74 8.99 19.77
C TRP A 24 5.44 9.81 19.86
N ARG A 25 5.53 11.12 20.09
CA ARG A 25 4.36 11.98 19.95
C ARG A 25 3.99 12.09 18.47
N GLU A 26 2.92 11.42 18.10
CA GLU A 26 2.26 11.49 16.79
C GLU A 26 1.58 12.86 16.52
N GLU A 27 1.94 13.89 17.28
CA GLU A 27 1.32 15.21 17.19
C GLU A 27 1.89 16.08 16.05
N GLU A 28 3.01 15.66 15.44
CA GLU A 28 3.60 16.38 14.32
C GLU A 28 3.15 15.75 13.00
N ASN A 29 2.06 16.26 12.43
CA ASN A 29 1.71 15.99 11.06
C ASN A 29 2.60 16.82 10.13
N TYR A 30 3.35 16.13 9.28
CA TYR A 30 4.13 16.76 8.21
C TYR A 30 3.33 16.68 6.90
N PRO A 31 2.52 17.71 6.59
CA PRO A 31 1.77 17.69 5.33
C PRO A 31 2.73 17.75 4.14
N PRO A 32 2.45 17.02 3.06
CA PRO A 32 3.29 17.06 1.87
C PRO A 32 3.28 18.48 1.26
N PRO A 33 4.38 18.90 0.61
CA PRO A 33 4.43 20.20 -0.08
C PRO A 33 3.29 20.35 -1.09
N PRO A 34 2.66 21.55 -1.20
CA PRO A 34 1.54 21.77 -2.13
C PRO A 34 1.86 21.42 -3.59
N ALA A 35 3.08 21.66 -4.03
CA ALA A 35 3.53 21.31 -5.38
C ALA A 35 3.56 19.80 -5.61
N PHE A 36 3.89 19.01 -4.58
CA PHE A 36 3.84 17.54 -4.64
C PHE A 36 2.38 17.05 -4.72
N VAL A 37 1.50 17.61 -3.89
CA VAL A 37 0.08 17.26 -3.88
C VAL A 37 -0.57 17.56 -5.23
N ALA A 38 -0.24 18.70 -5.85
CA ALA A 38 -0.82 19.13 -7.13
C ALA A 38 -0.50 18.17 -8.30
N GLN A 39 0.62 17.43 -8.23
CA GLN A 39 1.02 16.46 -9.26
C GLN A 39 0.78 15.00 -8.86
N ALA A 40 0.22 14.75 -7.68
CA ALA A 40 -0.03 13.39 -7.20
C ALA A 40 -1.14 12.71 -8.01
N ASN A 41 -0.90 11.45 -8.39
CA ASN A 41 -1.87 10.65 -9.18
C ASN A 41 -3.17 10.35 -8.41
N ALA A 42 -3.14 10.38 -7.08
CA ALA A 42 -4.27 10.10 -6.20
C ALA A 42 -4.63 11.32 -5.34
N ALA A 43 -4.73 12.49 -5.96
CA ALA A 43 -5.05 13.75 -5.28
C ALA A 43 -6.55 13.91 -4.98
N ASP A 44 -7.42 13.16 -5.64
CA ASP A 44 -8.87 13.22 -5.44
C ASP A 44 -9.26 12.47 -4.15
N PRO A 45 -9.79 13.16 -3.12
CA PRO A 45 -10.24 12.51 -1.89
C PRO A 45 -11.40 11.53 -2.11
N ALA A 46 -12.13 11.62 -3.21
CA ALA A 46 -13.18 10.67 -3.58
C ALA A 46 -12.65 9.25 -3.81
N ILE A 47 -11.33 9.07 -3.95
CA ILE A 47 -10.72 7.74 -4.05
C ILE A 47 -11.02 6.90 -2.81
N PHE A 48 -11.10 7.50 -1.62
CA PHE A 48 -11.43 6.80 -0.38
C PHE A 48 -12.88 6.30 -0.37
N ASP A 49 -13.79 7.02 -1.02
CA ASP A 49 -15.19 6.62 -1.14
C ASP A 49 -15.37 5.38 -2.03
N ARG A 50 -14.44 5.14 -2.96
CA ARG A 50 -14.46 3.96 -3.84
C ARG A 50 -14.12 2.68 -3.09
N PHE A 51 -13.29 2.77 -2.04
CA PHE A 51 -12.80 1.64 -1.26
C PHE A 51 -13.47 1.49 0.10
N ARG A 52 -14.67 2.05 0.27
CA ARG A 52 -15.47 1.84 1.47
C ARG A 52 -15.90 0.38 1.59
N GLU A 53 -16.11 -0.08 2.82
CA GLU A 53 -16.52 -1.44 3.14
C GLU A 53 -17.79 -1.86 2.36
N GLU A 54 -18.74 -0.95 2.20
CA GLU A 54 -20.00 -1.20 1.50
C GLU A 54 -19.83 -1.50 0.01
N ARG A 55 -18.68 -1.13 -0.57
CA ARG A 55 -18.33 -1.37 -1.97
C ARG A 55 -17.39 -2.55 -2.18
N PHE A 56 -16.92 -3.13 -1.09
CA PHE A 56 -16.06 -4.32 -1.16
C PHE A 56 -16.92 -5.57 -1.43
N PRO A 57 -16.52 -6.48 -2.33
CA PRO A 57 -15.30 -6.46 -3.13
C PRO A 57 -15.43 -5.81 -4.51
N ASP A 58 -16.62 -5.33 -4.87
CA ASP A 58 -16.98 -4.87 -6.22
C ASP A 58 -16.17 -3.62 -6.67
N CYS A 59 -15.66 -2.83 -5.73
CA CYS A 59 -14.79 -1.69 -6.03
C CYS A 59 -13.53 -2.07 -6.85
N PHE A 60 -13.12 -3.34 -6.81
CA PHE A 60 -11.96 -3.82 -7.57
C PHE A 60 -12.25 -4.15 -9.03
N THR A 61 -13.51 -4.21 -9.45
CA THR A 61 -13.87 -4.44 -10.86
C THR A 61 -13.34 -3.32 -11.76
N GLU A 62 -13.34 -2.08 -11.27
CA GLU A 62 -12.81 -0.91 -11.98
C GLU A 62 -11.34 -1.10 -12.40
N TYR A 63 -10.54 -1.77 -11.55
CA TYR A 63 -9.14 -2.08 -11.87
C TYR A 63 -9.01 -3.31 -12.75
N ALA A 64 -9.86 -4.30 -12.57
CA ALA A 64 -9.88 -5.48 -13.43
C ALA A 64 -10.27 -5.13 -14.87
N ASP A 65 -11.11 -4.13 -15.07
CA ASP A 65 -11.51 -3.62 -16.39
C ASP A 65 -10.36 -2.92 -17.15
N LEU A 66 -9.28 -2.55 -16.46
CA LEU A 66 -8.06 -2.04 -17.10
C LEU A 66 -7.23 -3.16 -17.77
N LEU A 67 -7.53 -4.41 -17.48
CA LEU A 67 -6.83 -5.58 -18.02
C LEU A 67 -7.58 -6.14 -19.22
N THR A 68 -6.82 -6.76 -20.10
CA THR A 68 -7.38 -7.53 -21.23
C THR A 68 -7.57 -8.96 -20.79
N TRP A 69 -8.82 -9.44 -20.82
CA TRP A 69 -9.20 -10.78 -20.43
C TRP A 69 -9.46 -11.64 -21.65
N ASP A 70 -8.94 -12.85 -21.66
CA ASP A 70 -9.28 -13.88 -22.68
C ASP A 70 -10.67 -14.45 -22.39
N GLU A 71 -10.96 -14.70 -21.11
CA GLU A 71 -12.28 -15.06 -20.60
C GLU A 71 -12.62 -14.14 -19.42
N PRO A 72 -13.76 -13.43 -19.45
CA PRO A 72 -14.17 -12.57 -18.34
C PRO A 72 -14.48 -13.40 -17.09
N TRP A 73 -14.27 -12.81 -15.92
CA TRP A 73 -14.61 -13.43 -14.64
C TRP A 73 -16.12 -13.52 -14.43
N ARG A 74 -16.53 -14.46 -13.57
CA ARG A 74 -17.93 -14.66 -13.17
C ARG A 74 -18.23 -14.15 -11.77
N THR A 75 -17.24 -14.16 -10.89
CA THR A 75 -17.34 -13.75 -9.48
C THR A 75 -16.11 -12.93 -9.12
N VAL A 76 -16.32 -11.74 -8.54
CA VAL A 76 -15.21 -10.85 -8.15
C VAL A 76 -14.38 -11.47 -7.05
N LEU A 77 -15.04 -11.96 -5.99
CA LEU A 77 -14.38 -12.64 -4.87
C LEU A 77 -15.19 -13.87 -4.46
N ASP A 78 -14.56 -15.04 -4.59
CA ASP A 78 -15.10 -16.31 -4.14
C ASP A 78 -14.52 -16.67 -2.78
N THR A 79 -15.36 -16.66 -1.75
CA THR A 79 -15.02 -16.99 -0.36
C THR A 79 -15.54 -18.35 0.08
N SER A 80 -16.01 -19.20 -0.83
CA SER A 80 -16.66 -20.47 -0.53
C SER A 80 -15.74 -21.50 0.12
N ASN A 81 -14.41 -21.35 0.01
CA ASN A 81 -13.42 -22.26 0.59
C ASN A 81 -12.38 -21.53 1.47
N PRO A 82 -12.76 -21.02 2.67
CA PRO A 82 -11.80 -20.32 3.53
C PRO A 82 -10.70 -21.29 4.03
N PRO A 83 -9.47 -20.82 4.19
CA PRO A 83 -8.97 -19.45 3.95
C PRO A 83 -8.52 -19.18 2.49
N PHE A 84 -8.77 -20.12 1.57
CA PHE A 84 -8.28 -20.07 0.19
C PHE A 84 -9.28 -19.32 -0.70
N TRP A 85 -9.35 -18.01 -0.56
CA TRP A 85 -10.19 -17.15 -1.37
C TRP A 85 -9.63 -16.95 -2.77
N ARG A 86 -10.51 -16.76 -3.75
CA ARG A 86 -10.12 -16.57 -5.14
C ARG A 86 -10.73 -15.29 -5.70
N TRP A 87 -9.85 -14.41 -6.18
CA TRP A 87 -10.26 -13.20 -6.87
C TRP A 87 -10.55 -13.48 -8.34
N PHE A 88 -11.52 -12.78 -8.89
CA PHE A 88 -11.92 -12.84 -10.30
C PHE A 88 -12.09 -14.28 -10.79
N ALA A 89 -12.82 -15.06 -10.02
CA ALA A 89 -12.99 -16.49 -10.26
C ALA A 89 -13.67 -16.75 -11.61
N GLY A 90 -13.09 -17.69 -12.37
CA GLY A 90 -13.51 -18.05 -13.72
C GLY A 90 -12.92 -17.16 -14.81
N GLY A 91 -12.21 -16.07 -14.44
CA GLY A 91 -11.49 -15.23 -15.39
C GLY A 91 -10.18 -15.87 -15.85
N ARG A 92 -9.79 -15.60 -17.10
CA ARG A 92 -8.50 -16.01 -17.68
C ARG A 92 -7.89 -14.84 -18.42
N LEU A 93 -6.60 -14.60 -18.20
CA LEU A 93 -5.84 -13.56 -18.88
C LEU A 93 -4.40 -14.01 -19.11
N ASN A 94 -3.76 -13.39 -20.11
CA ASN A 94 -2.33 -13.51 -20.31
C ASN A 94 -1.61 -12.37 -19.58
N ALA A 95 -0.84 -12.70 -18.53
CA ALA A 95 -0.12 -11.71 -17.73
C ALA A 95 0.98 -11.02 -18.55
N SER A 96 1.73 -11.75 -19.38
CA SER A 96 2.76 -11.17 -20.25
C SER A 96 2.16 -10.16 -21.23
N TYR A 97 1.05 -10.49 -21.87
CA TYR A 97 0.34 -9.57 -22.75
C TYR A 97 -0.04 -8.29 -22.02
N ASN A 98 -0.64 -8.40 -20.86
CA ASN A 98 -1.11 -7.26 -20.09
C ASN A 98 0.03 -6.39 -19.55
N CYS A 99 1.15 -6.98 -19.13
CA CYS A 99 2.25 -6.25 -18.52
C CYS A 99 3.29 -5.74 -19.53
N VAL A 100 3.45 -6.41 -20.67
CA VAL A 100 4.54 -6.13 -21.62
C VAL A 100 4.02 -5.89 -23.03
N ASP A 101 3.38 -6.88 -23.66
CA ASP A 101 3.17 -6.89 -25.11
C ASP A 101 2.29 -5.72 -25.59
N ARG A 102 1.16 -5.48 -24.91
CA ARG A 102 0.25 -4.39 -25.29
C ARG A 102 0.91 -3.00 -25.12
N HIS A 103 1.80 -2.84 -24.13
CA HIS A 103 2.50 -1.58 -23.89
C HIS A 103 3.63 -1.38 -24.88
N ALA A 104 4.37 -2.43 -25.22
CA ALA A 104 5.40 -2.38 -26.24
C ALA A 104 4.81 -2.06 -27.62
N ALA A 105 3.64 -2.63 -27.95
CA ALA A 105 2.94 -2.32 -29.18
C ALA A 105 2.41 -0.87 -29.22
N ALA A 106 1.91 -0.35 -28.09
CA ALA A 106 1.38 1.02 -28.01
C ALA A 106 2.47 2.10 -28.00
N SER A 107 3.67 1.78 -27.49
CA SER A 107 4.79 2.74 -27.33
C SER A 107 6.14 2.08 -27.63
N PRO A 108 6.43 1.69 -28.89
CA PRO A 108 7.60 0.89 -29.26
C PRO A 108 8.96 1.55 -29.00
N GLY A 109 8.98 2.86 -28.81
CA GLY A 109 10.22 3.62 -28.51
C GLY A 109 10.45 3.95 -27.03
N LYS A 110 9.56 3.49 -26.14
CA LYS A 110 9.69 3.76 -24.71
C LYS A 110 10.64 2.76 -24.07
N THR A 111 11.77 3.26 -23.54
CA THR A 111 12.66 2.50 -22.65
C THR A 111 12.03 2.38 -21.26
N GLY A 112 12.14 1.19 -20.66
CA GLY A 112 11.68 0.92 -19.30
C GLY A 112 12.57 1.55 -18.23
#